data_780446ecaf6fd005691fb20200814dbf
#
_entry.id   780446ecaf6fd005691fb20200814dbf
#
_cell.length_a   1.000
_cell.length_b   1.000
_cell.length_c   1.000
_cell.angle_alpha   90.00
_cell.angle_beta   90.00
_cell.angle_gamma   90.00
#
_symmetry.space_group_name_H-M   'P 1'
#
loop_
_entity.id
_entity.type
_entity.pdbx_description
1 polymer ?
#
loop_
_entity_poly.entity_id
_entity_poly.type
_entity_poly.pdbx_seq_one_letter_code
_entity_poly.pdbx_strand_id
1 'polypeptide(L)'
;MAIRMEPQTAMNPLDYDYSSFFYSSSDDPFAILEPYNEWYNRAVPQGYYLFAQAMSTPPDGQITLTEGLDHRALKLLNLSSYNYLGLSSRPEVIAAAKAALDQYGLGAAGSPILSGTMDVHVKLEEALAKFKKKEAVMVFPTGYSTNVGLISGIMRPGDWVIADQNSHASIVDGAILSKADVRFFRHNSPDDLEKKLQKVRGKKVLVAIEGVYSMDGDVCPLPELVAVAKKYGARILLDEAHSAFVYGEHGRGVAEHYGLEDDVDMHVGTFSKALGGQGGYVAGSKNLYNYLKGFARSRVFSCALSPVVTAGVLKSLEIAQAEPQLRAQLWKNVAHIRGRLEEAGVDIGQSTSQVIPIMVKNDRRVFELGHKLLRAGLYLQPIIYPAVAKHRSRFRVSISASHTTDQLDEGVAILVKVLREEGILV
;
A
#
# COMPACT_ATOMS: atom_id res chain seq x y z
N MET A 1 13.27 26.50 13.81
CA MET A 1 14.19 26.54 14.95
C MET A 1 15.23 25.45 14.71
N ALA A 2 16.44 25.83 14.26
CA ALA A 2 17.50 24.89 13.93
C ALA A 2 18.05 24.30 15.23
N ILE A 3 17.95 23.00 15.40
CA ILE A 3 18.62 22.28 16.50
C ILE A 3 20.11 22.28 16.17
N ARG A 4 20.90 23.08 16.89
CA ARG A 4 22.36 22.97 16.90
C ARG A 4 22.68 21.59 17.51
N MET A 5 23.26 20.70 16.71
CA MET A 5 23.85 19.48 17.24
C MET A 5 25.14 19.83 17.97
N GLU A 6 25.15 19.64 19.30
CA GLU A 6 26.38 19.67 20.08
C GLU A 6 27.23 18.43 19.79
N PRO A 7 28.56 18.53 19.79
CA PRO A 7 29.41 17.39 19.50
C PRO A 7 29.52 16.45 20.72
N GLN A 8 29.23 15.16 20.47
CA GLN A 8 29.76 14.00 21.20
C GLN A 8 29.25 13.70 22.62
N THR A 9 27.96 13.58 22.81
CA THR A 9 27.44 12.48 23.64
C THR A 9 27.01 11.34 22.69
N ALA A 10 27.31 10.08 23.06
CA ALA A 10 27.09 8.94 22.18
C ALA A 10 25.61 8.93 21.72
N MET A 11 25.38 9.23 20.43
CA MET A 11 24.05 9.26 19.81
C MET A 11 23.36 7.91 20.04
N ASN A 12 22.27 7.88 20.81
CA ASN A 12 21.41 6.70 20.91
C ASN A 12 20.50 6.67 19.68
N PRO A 13 20.57 5.64 18.82
CA PRO A 13 19.75 5.57 17.61
C PRO A 13 18.25 5.66 17.86
N LEU A 14 17.77 5.28 19.05
CA LEU A 14 16.35 5.31 19.42
C LEU A 14 15.83 6.72 19.76
N ASP A 15 16.70 7.71 19.92
CA ASP A 15 16.33 9.09 20.21
C ASP A 15 16.03 9.90 18.94
N TYR A 16 16.22 9.30 17.75
CA TYR A 16 16.06 9.92 16.44
C TYR A 16 14.94 9.25 15.65
N ASP A 17 14.20 10.04 14.91
CA ASP A 17 13.28 9.60 13.87
C ASP A 17 13.70 10.18 12.50
N TYR A 18 13.02 9.76 11.43
CA TYR A 18 13.37 10.26 10.09
C TYR A 18 13.24 11.78 9.94
N SER A 19 12.38 12.45 10.74
CA SER A 19 12.25 13.91 10.67
C SER A 19 13.50 14.64 11.14
N SER A 20 14.34 13.98 11.93
CA SER A 20 15.62 14.51 12.39
C SER A 20 16.62 14.76 11.25
N PHE A 21 16.39 14.11 10.09
CA PHE A 21 17.26 14.12 8.92
C PHE A 21 16.66 14.82 7.69
N PHE A 22 15.53 15.53 7.82
CA PHE A 22 14.88 16.17 6.66
C PHE A 22 15.52 17.50 6.27
N TYR A 23 16.17 18.18 7.19
CA TYR A 23 16.68 19.52 6.97
C TYR A 23 18.11 19.67 7.47
N SER A 24 18.93 20.38 6.71
CA SER A 24 20.23 20.86 7.11
C SER A 24 20.26 22.39 7.02
N SER A 25 21.02 23.04 7.88
CA SER A 25 21.29 24.49 7.79
C SER A 25 22.46 24.83 6.87
N SER A 26 23.10 23.83 6.26
CA SER A 26 24.21 23.99 5.32
C SER A 26 23.68 24.36 3.93
N ASP A 27 24.48 25.13 3.18
CA ASP A 27 24.23 25.41 1.75
C ASP A 27 24.60 24.23 0.85
N ASP A 28 25.29 23.21 1.39
CA ASP A 28 25.57 21.97 0.70
C ASP A 28 24.37 21.03 0.73
N PRO A 29 23.77 20.66 -0.43
CA PRO A 29 22.63 19.75 -0.48
C PRO A 29 22.93 18.32 0.06
N PHE A 30 24.21 17.94 0.14
CA PHE A 30 24.62 16.63 0.69
C PHE A 30 24.85 16.64 2.20
N ALA A 31 24.83 17.80 2.85
CA ALA A 31 25.11 17.90 4.30
C ALA A 31 24.11 17.13 5.19
N ILE A 32 22.95 16.73 4.66
CA ILE A 32 21.99 15.89 5.36
C ILE A 32 22.40 14.40 5.39
N LEU A 33 23.30 13.98 4.52
CA LEU A 33 23.68 12.56 4.36
C LEU A 33 24.52 12.05 5.54
N GLU A 34 25.47 12.88 6.01
CA GLU A 34 26.41 12.46 7.05
C GLU A 34 25.73 12.18 8.40
N PRO A 35 24.86 13.04 8.95
CA PRO A 35 24.10 12.74 10.17
C PRO A 35 23.23 11.49 10.06
N TYR A 36 22.58 11.28 8.92
CA TYR A 36 21.79 10.07 8.68
C TYR A 36 22.67 8.82 8.63
N ASN A 37 23.82 8.88 7.93
CA ASN A 37 24.74 7.75 7.83
C ASN A 37 25.38 7.42 9.18
N GLU A 38 25.70 8.41 10.01
CA GLU A 38 26.19 8.19 11.36
C GLU A 38 25.13 7.46 12.22
N TRP A 39 23.88 7.90 12.18
CA TRP A 39 22.77 7.23 12.82
C TRP A 39 22.60 5.79 12.31
N TYR A 40 22.60 5.59 10.99
CA TYR A 40 22.41 4.29 10.34
C TYR A 40 23.47 3.28 10.77
N ASN A 41 24.74 3.70 10.75
CA ASN A 41 25.89 2.87 11.15
C ASN A 41 25.89 2.49 12.63
N ARG A 42 25.12 3.19 13.47
CA ARG A 42 24.90 2.82 14.87
C ARG A 42 23.64 1.98 15.06
N ALA A 43 22.58 2.28 14.33
CA ALA A 43 21.30 1.61 14.45
C ALA A 43 21.33 0.16 13.93
N VAL A 44 22.00 -0.08 12.81
CA VAL A 44 22.07 -1.40 12.16
C VAL A 44 22.75 -2.45 13.05
N PRO A 45 23.97 -2.25 13.58
CA PRO A 45 24.61 -3.26 14.43
C PRO A 45 23.88 -3.54 15.74
N GLN A 46 23.06 -2.57 16.21
CA GLN A 46 22.25 -2.74 17.42
C GLN A 46 20.90 -3.39 17.14
N GLY A 47 20.58 -3.70 15.86
CA GLY A 47 19.33 -4.32 15.44
C GLY A 47 18.12 -3.40 15.50
N TYR A 48 18.31 -2.08 15.55
CA TYR A 48 17.21 -1.10 15.56
C TYR A 48 16.77 -0.66 14.16
N TYR A 49 17.52 -1.01 13.11
CA TYR A 49 17.11 -0.80 11.74
C TYR A 49 16.43 -2.08 11.20
N LEU A 50 15.11 -2.14 11.32
CA LEU A 50 14.30 -3.31 10.95
C LEU A 50 13.74 -3.25 9.52
N PHE A 51 14.11 -2.24 8.75
CA PHE A 51 13.61 -2.03 7.38
C PHE A 51 14.51 -2.70 6.35
N ALA A 52 13.97 -2.91 5.13
CA ALA A 52 14.71 -3.43 3.98
C ALA A 52 15.45 -4.77 4.24
N GLN A 53 14.91 -5.62 5.09
CA GLN A 53 15.47 -6.94 5.36
C GLN A 53 15.34 -7.84 4.13
N ALA A 54 16.46 -8.40 3.66
CA ALA A 54 16.48 -9.26 2.47
C ALA A 54 15.89 -10.65 2.77
N MET A 55 14.92 -11.06 1.96
CA MET A 55 14.28 -12.38 2.04
C MET A 55 14.82 -13.28 0.93
N SER A 56 15.14 -14.54 1.24
CA SER A 56 15.57 -15.57 0.29
C SER A 56 14.44 -16.54 -0.11
N THR A 57 13.23 -16.33 0.41
CA THR A 57 12.04 -17.12 0.10
C THR A 57 10.90 -16.22 -0.41
N PRO A 58 9.85 -16.79 -1.04
CA PRO A 58 8.64 -16.04 -1.35
C PRO A 58 8.02 -15.40 -0.09
N PRO A 59 7.28 -14.28 -0.25
CA PRO A 59 6.68 -13.55 0.87
C PRO A 59 5.36 -14.21 1.34
N ASP A 60 5.41 -15.50 1.67
CA ASP A 60 4.30 -16.30 2.17
C ASP A 60 4.23 -16.26 3.72
N GLY A 61 3.41 -17.12 4.32
CA GLY A 61 3.24 -17.19 5.78
C GLY A 61 4.51 -17.53 6.56
N GLN A 62 5.52 -18.10 5.89
CA GLN A 62 6.88 -18.31 6.43
C GLN A 62 7.91 -17.74 5.47
N ILE A 63 8.89 -17.05 6.00
CA ILE A 63 10.00 -16.46 5.24
C ILE A 63 11.34 -16.83 5.84
N THR A 64 12.39 -16.66 5.03
CA THR A 64 13.78 -16.73 5.52
C THR A 64 14.45 -15.39 5.19
N LEU A 65 14.89 -14.67 6.20
CA LEU A 65 15.80 -13.53 6.02
C LEU A 65 17.21 -14.06 5.75
N THR A 66 17.92 -13.44 4.79
CA THR A 66 19.29 -13.84 4.43
C THR A 66 20.27 -13.55 5.55
N GLU A 67 20.12 -12.35 6.15
CA GLU A 67 20.90 -11.88 7.28
C GLU A 67 19.95 -11.45 8.38
N GLY A 68 19.77 -12.30 9.39
CA GLY A 68 19.03 -11.95 10.59
C GLY A 68 19.91 -11.14 11.57
N LEU A 69 19.47 -11.04 12.81
CA LEU A 69 20.10 -10.21 13.84
C LEU A 69 21.58 -10.53 14.12
N ASP A 70 22.02 -11.76 13.85
CA ASP A 70 23.37 -12.23 14.11
C ASP A 70 24.10 -12.63 12.79
N HIS A 71 23.76 -11.99 11.65
CA HIS A 71 24.30 -12.30 10.32
C HIS A 71 24.09 -13.76 9.88
N ARG A 72 23.05 -14.42 10.40
CA ARG A 72 22.65 -15.78 10.02
C ARG A 72 21.28 -15.76 9.37
N ALA A 73 21.03 -16.73 8.50
CA ALA A 73 19.70 -16.94 7.94
C ALA A 73 18.70 -17.21 9.06
N LEU A 74 17.59 -16.49 9.06
CA LEU A 74 16.57 -16.57 10.11
C LEU A 74 15.21 -16.92 9.51
N LYS A 75 14.66 -18.07 9.92
CA LYS A 75 13.29 -18.49 9.54
C LYS A 75 12.28 -17.84 10.47
N LEU A 76 11.24 -17.24 9.90
CA LEU A 76 10.27 -16.45 10.62
C LEU A 76 8.85 -16.73 10.13
N LEU A 77 7.90 -16.68 11.02
CA LEU A 77 6.49 -16.52 10.69
C LEU A 77 6.28 -15.07 10.18
N ASN A 78 5.63 -14.93 9.04
CA ASN A 78 5.46 -13.64 8.36
C ASN A 78 4.00 -13.18 8.41
N LEU A 79 3.73 -12.10 9.12
CA LEU A 79 2.43 -11.44 9.15
C LEU A 79 2.50 -10.00 8.57
N SER A 80 3.48 -9.72 7.69
CA SER A 80 3.70 -8.37 7.13
C SER A 80 3.51 -8.27 5.61
N SER A 81 3.38 -9.40 4.90
CA SER A 81 3.25 -9.40 3.45
C SER A 81 1.86 -8.97 2.99
N TYR A 82 1.81 -8.21 1.89
CA TYR A 82 0.54 -7.81 1.24
C TYR A 82 -0.03 -8.89 0.30
N ASN A 83 0.53 -10.06 0.25
CA ASN A 83 0.10 -11.18 -0.60
C ASN A 83 -1.24 -11.76 -0.12
N TYR A 84 -2.31 -10.93 -0.12
CA TYR A 84 -3.59 -11.23 0.55
C TYR A 84 -4.25 -12.53 0.08
N LEU A 85 -4.12 -12.88 -1.19
CA LEU A 85 -4.67 -14.13 -1.75
C LEU A 85 -3.64 -15.26 -1.88
N GLY A 86 -2.37 -15.03 -1.49
CA GLY A 86 -1.31 -16.03 -1.59
C GLY A 86 -0.90 -16.38 -3.02
N LEU A 87 -1.08 -15.45 -3.99
CA LEU A 87 -0.89 -15.74 -5.41
C LEU A 87 0.54 -15.59 -5.91
N SER A 88 1.41 -14.86 -5.18
CA SER A 88 2.77 -14.55 -5.67
C SER A 88 3.65 -15.79 -5.90
N SER A 89 3.40 -16.87 -5.18
CA SER A 89 4.17 -18.12 -5.24
C SER A 89 3.37 -19.31 -5.83
N ARG A 90 2.16 -19.06 -6.35
CA ARG A 90 1.34 -20.12 -6.97
C ARG A 90 2.05 -20.72 -8.18
N PRO A 91 2.14 -22.06 -8.29
CA PRO A 91 2.82 -22.73 -9.40
C PRO A 91 2.30 -22.32 -10.77
N GLU A 92 0.99 -22.11 -10.92
CA GLU A 92 0.34 -21.70 -12.16
C GLU A 92 0.73 -20.27 -12.58
N VAL A 93 0.89 -19.36 -11.60
CA VAL A 93 1.36 -17.99 -11.83
C VAL A 93 2.83 -17.99 -12.26
N ILE A 94 3.67 -18.78 -11.58
CA ILE A 94 5.08 -18.96 -11.91
C ILE A 94 5.23 -19.57 -13.31
N ALA A 95 4.42 -20.58 -13.65
CA ALA A 95 4.46 -21.22 -14.97
C ALA A 95 4.08 -20.23 -16.09
N ALA A 96 3.05 -19.40 -15.90
CA ALA A 96 2.66 -18.36 -16.84
C ALA A 96 3.77 -17.32 -17.05
N ALA A 97 4.42 -16.91 -15.97
CA ALA A 97 5.56 -15.98 -16.01
C ALA A 97 6.77 -16.59 -16.78
N LYS A 98 7.08 -17.86 -16.55
CA LYS A 98 8.16 -18.58 -17.28
C LYS A 98 7.85 -18.68 -18.78
N ALA A 99 6.63 -19.06 -19.14
CA ALA A 99 6.21 -19.12 -20.54
C ALA A 99 6.30 -17.76 -21.24
N ALA A 100 5.95 -16.69 -20.55
CA ALA A 100 6.10 -15.33 -21.07
C ALA A 100 7.58 -14.91 -21.22
N LEU A 101 8.45 -15.36 -20.32
CA LEU A 101 9.90 -15.15 -20.44
C LEU A 101 10.45 -15.80 -21.69
N ASP A 102 10.04 -17.03 -21.99
CA ASP A 102 10.45 -17.76 -23.19
C ASP A 102 9.91 -17.08 -24.47
N GLN A 103 8.70 -16.54 -24.45
CA GLN A 103 8.04 -15.93 -25.60
C GLN A 103 8.50 -14.50 -25.89
N TYR A 104 8.59 -13.65 -24.85
CA TYR A 104 8.76 -12.20 -24.98
C TYR A 104 10.14 -11.71 -24.52
N GLY A 105 10.92 -12.53 -23.83
CA GLY A 105 12.12 -12.10 -23.12
C GLY A 105 11.80 -11.39 -21.80
N LEU A 106 12.81 -10.80 -21.16
CA LEU A 106 12.75 -10.25 -19.79
C LEU A 106 11.89 -9.00 -19.67
N GLY A 107 11.91 -8.12 -20.67
CA GLY A 107 11.26 -6.82 -20.57
C GLY A 107 10.78 -6.27 -21.90
N ALA A 108 9.97 -5.22 -21.86
CA ALA A 108 9.37 -4.60 -23.03
C ALA A 108 10.32 -3.70 -23.83
N ALA A 109 11.44 -3.28 -23.25
CA ALA A 109 12.48 -2.43 -23.83
C ALA A 109 11.98 -1.17 -24.55
N GLY A 110 10.81 -0.67 -24.16
CA GLY A 110 10.19 0.53 -24.74
C GLY A 110 9.05 1.08 -23.89
N SER A 111 8.72 2.35 -24.10
CA SER A 111 7.55 2.93 -23.46
C SER A 111 6.25 2.44 -24.12
N PRO A 112 5.14 2.37 -23.39
CA PRO A 112 3.87 1.89 -23.93
C PRO A 112 3.35 2.67 -25.14
N ILE A 113 3.70 3.95 -25.27
CA ILE A 113 3.25 4.81 -26.39
C ILE A 113 4.11 4.63 -27.64
N LEU A 114 5.30 4.06 -27.53
CA LEU A 114 6.21 3.84 -28.65
C LEU A 114 6.24 2.37 -29.07
N SER A 115 7.14 1.59 -28.47
CA SER A 115 7.40 0.20 -28.87
C SER A 115 7.21 -0.81 -27.74
N GLY A 116 6.80 -0.39 -26.54
CA GLY A 116 6.74 -1.26 -25.37
C GLY A 116 5.42 -2.01 -25.18
N THR A 117 4.35 -1.70 -25.93
CA THR A 117 3.08 -2.41 -25.81
C THR A 117 3.12 -3.74 -26.54
N MET A 118 2.91 -4.83 -25.82
CA MET A 118 2.80 -6.20 -26.33
C MET A 118 1.35 -6.71 -26.17
N ASP A 119 1.00 -7.78 -26.87
CA ASP A 119 -0.35 -8.36 -26.84
C ASP A 119 -0.77 -8.80 -25.43
N VAL A 120 0.17 -9.28 -24.60
CA VAL A 120 -0.09 -9.64 -23.19
C VAL A 120 -0.55 -8.46 -22.34
N HIS A 121 -0.07 -7.24 -22.64
CA HIS A 121 -0.56 -6.02 -21.97
C HIS A 121 -2.01 -5.74 -22.34
N VAL A 122 -2.34 -5.86 -23.64
CA VAL A 122 -3.71 -5.66 -24.16
C VAL A 122 -4.66 -6.67 -23.52
N LYS A 123 -4.27 -7.96 -23.49
CA LYS A 123 -5.04 -9.04 -22.84
C LYS A 123 -5.30 -8.74 -21.36
N LEU A 124 -4.31 -8.24 -20.62
CA LEU A 124 -4.48 -7.87 -19.21
C LEU A 124 -5.45 -6.68 -19.06
N GLU A 125 -5.30 -5.62 -19.88
CA GLU A 125 -6.19 -4.45 -19.86
C GLU A 125 -7.65 -4.85 -20.16
N GLU A 126 -7.88 -5.71 -21.17
CA GLU A 126 -9.20 -6.24 -21.53
C GLU A 126 -9.81 -7.11 -20.41
N ALA A 127 -9.01 -8.02 -19.84
CA ALA A 127 -9.46 -8.89 -18.75
C ALA A 127 -9.85 -8.08 -17.50
N LEU A 128 -9.06 -7.06 -17.16
CA LEU A 128 -9.36 -6.14 -16.05
C LEU A 128 -10.59 -5.28 -16.33
N ALA A 129 -10.76 -4.78 -17.56
CA ALA A 129 -11.93 -3.99 -17.95
C ALA A 129 -13.23 -4.81 -17.76
N LYS A 130 -13.20 -6.07 -18.21
CA LYS A 130 -14.29 -7.02 -18.01
C LYS A 130 -14.55 -7.30 -16.53
N PHE A 131 -13.49 -7.57 -15.76
CA PHE A 131 -13.59 -7.83 -14.32
C PHE A 131 -14.16 -6.63 -13.55
N LYS A 132 -13.65 -5.41 -13.80
CA LYS A 132 -14.09 -4.19 -13.14
C LYS A 132 -15.39 -3.62 -13.70
N LYS A 133 -15.99 -4.22 -14.73
CA LYS A 133 -17.19 -3.73 -15.43
C LYS A 133 -17.05 -2.27 -15.87
N LYS A 134 -15.88 -1.88 -16.38
CA LYS A 134 -15.61 -0.55 -16.91
C LYS A 134 -15.28 -0.62 -18.40
N GLU A 135 -15.50 0.49 -19.12
CA GLU A 135 -15.27 0.57 -20.57
C GLU A 135 -13.82 0.32 -20.97
N ALA A 136 -12.87 0.70 -20.11
CA ALA A 136 -11.45 0.52 -20.37
C ALA A 136 -10.63 0.49 -19.07
N VAL A 137 -9.48 -0.19 -19.15
CA VAL A 137 -8.45 -0.18 -18.12
C VAL A 137 -7.12 0.16 -18.75
N MET A 138 -6.32 0.96 -18.05
CA MET A 138 -4.93 1.27 -18.42
C MET A 138 -3.98 0.75 -17.37
N VAL A 139 -2.98 -0.03 -17.80
CA VAL A 139 -1.94 -0.59 -16.93
C VAL A 139 -0.74 0.36 -16.82
N PHE A 140 -0.16 0.41 -15.63
CA PHE A 140 1.01 1.21 -15.25
C PHE A 140 2.10 0.32 -14.62
N PRO A 141 3.38 0.75 -14.63
CA PRO A 141 4.49 -0.01 -14.05
C PRO A 141 4.37 -0.25 -12.54
N THR A 142 3.71 0.64 -11.79
CA THR A 142 3.47 0.52 -10.34
C THR A 142 2.14 1.17 -9.95
N GLY A 143 1.58 0.79 -8.78
CA GLY A 143 0.42 1.50 -8.21
C GLY A 143 0.74 2.97 -7.88
N TYR A 144 1.97 3.26 -7.42
CA TYR A 144 2.42 4.63 -7.20
C TYR A 144 2.36 5.47 -8.49
N SER A 145 2.97 4.96 -9.57
CA SER A 145 2.96 5.64 -10.86
C SER A 145 1.56 5.78 -11.48
N THR A 146 0.60 4.92 -11.07
CA THR A 146 -0.79 5.01 -11.50
C THR A 146 -1.44 6.29 -10.96
N ASN A 147 -1.41 6.52 -9.65
CA ASN A 147 -1.95 7.73 -9.04
C ASN A 147 -1.27 9.00 -9.54
N VAL A 148 0.07 9.00 -9.58
CA VAL A 148 0.87 10.12 -10.08
C VAL A 148 0.50 10.45 -11.53
N GLY A 149 0.46 9.45 -12.41
CA GLY A 149 0.14 9.64 -13.83
C GLY A 149 -1.29 10.05 -14.08
N LEU A 150 -2.24 9.45 -13.35
CA LEU A 150 -3.65 9.78 -13.44
C LEU A 150 -3.91 11.23 -13.02
N ILE A 151 -3.56 11.58 -11.78
CA ILE A 151 -3.89 12.89 -11.21
C ILE A 151 -3.15 14.01 -11.96
N SER A 152 -1.83 13.88 -12.16
CA SER A 152 -1.07 14.89 -12.91
C SER A 152 -1.42 14.95 -14.41
N GLY A 153 -1.97 13.86 -14.93
CA GLY A 153 -2.45 13.77 -16.31
C GLY A 153 -3.72 14.60 -16.54
N ILE A 154 -4.66 14.60 -15.59
CA ILE A 154 -6.01 15.19 -15.76
C ILE A 154 -6.18 16.56 -15.09
N MET A 155 -5.49 16.81 -13.97
CA MET A 155 -5.62 18.05 -13.21
C MET A 155 -4.62 19.11 -13.69
N ARG A 156 -4.98 20.40 -13.54
CA ARG A 156 -4.21 21.56 -14.03
C ARG A 156 -4.17 22.69 -13.00
N PRO A 157 -3.28 23.68 -13.13
CA PRO A 157 -3.34 24.90 -12.31
C PRO A 157 -4.72 25.54 -12.31
N GLY A 158 -5.26 25.87 -11.15
CA GLY A 158 -6.61 26.40 -10.94
C GLY A 158 -7.72 25.36 -10.76
N ASP A 159 -7.42 24.06 -11.00
CA ASP A 159 -8.25 22.94 -10.57
C ASP A 159 -7.96 22.61 -9.10
N TRP A 160 -8.81 21.81 -8.47
CA TRP A 160 -8.70 21.44 -7.08
C TRP A 160 -8.66 19.92 -6.88
N VAL A 161 -7.71 19.45 -6.08
CA VAL A 161 -7.68 18.08 -5.56
C VAL A 161 -8.01 18.14 -4.07
N ILE A 162 -9.10 17.49 -3.67
CA ILE A 162 -9.50 17.37 -2.27
C ILE A 162 -9.33 15.89 -1.87
N ALA A 163 -8.33 15.61 -1.04
CA ALA A 163 -7.97 14.27 -0.63
C ALA A 163 -8.22 14.05 0.86
N ASP A 164 -8.42 12.80 1.27
CA ASP A 164 -8.40 12.44 2.68
C ASP A 164 -7.00 12.72 3.27
N GLN A 165 -6.95 13.17 4.52
CA GLN A 165 -5.66 13.51 5.16
C GLN A 165 -4.73 12.29 5.35
N ASN A 166 -5.27 11.07 5.32
CA ASN A 166 -4.52 9.83 5.41
C ASN A 166 -4.27 9.18 4.02
N SER A 167 -4.50 9.94 2.94
CA SER A 167 -4.25 9.44 1.57
C SER A 167 -2.80 9.05 1.36
N HIS A 168 -2.61 8.00 0.56
CA HIS A 168 -1.29 7.49 0.17
C HIS A 168 -0.45 8.57 -0.51
N ALA A 169 0.86 8.57 -0.24
CA ALA A 169 1.81 9.54 -0.79
C ALA A 169 1.68 9.75 -2.31
N SER A 170 1.38 8.70 -3.07
CA SER A 170 1.22 8.80 -4.53
C SER A 170 0.05 9.70 -4.97
N ILE A 171 -1.02 9.79 -4.17
CA ILE A 171 -2.15 10.71 -4.42
C ILE A 171 -1.68 12.15 -4.18
N VAL A 172 -0.98 12.37 -3.07
CA VAL A 172 -0.43 13.68 -2.70
C VAL A 172 0.58 14.15 -3.75
N ASP A 173 1.52 13.30 -4.12
CA ASP A 173 2.55 13.63 -5.11
C ASP A 173 1.95 13.87 -6.50
N GLY A 174 0.95 13.08 -6.89
CA GLY A 174 0.20 13.29 -8.13
C GLY A 174 -0.50 14.65 -8.14
N ALA A 175 -1.09 15.05 -7.01
CA ALA A 175 -1.73 16.35 -6.86
C ALA A 175 -0.71 17.51 -6.92
N ILE A 176 0.42 17.39 -6.23
CA ILE A 176 1.51 18.39 -6.26
C ILE A 176 2.06 18.54 -7.70
N LEU A 177 2.35 17.43 -8.37
CA LEU A 177 2.89 17.43 -9.74
C LEU A 177 1.91 17.98 -10.76
N SER A 178 0.60 17.89 -10.52
CA SER A 178 -0.42 18.51 -11.38
C SER A 178 -0.43 20.03 -11.32
N LYS A 179 0.16 20.62 -10.28
CA LYS A 179 0.09 22.05 -9.92
C LYS A 179 -1.34 22.54 -9.65
N ALA A 180 -2.27 21.63 -9.38
CA ALA A 180 -3.59 21.98 -8.87
C ALA A 180 -3.52 22.41 -7.42
N ASP A 181 -4.53 23.17 -6.97
CA ASP A 181 -4.67 23.49 -5.56
C ASP A 181 -5.05 22.25 -4.76
N VAL A 182 -4.35 21.96 -3.64
CA VAL A 182 -4.57 20.77 -2.83
C VAL A 182 -5.19 21.15 -1.48
N ARG A 183 -6.22 20.39 -1.08
CA ARG A 183 -6.83 20.48 0.24
C ARG A 183 -7.01 19.08 0.80
N PHE A 184 -6.86 18.98 2.11
CA PHE A 184 -7.14 17.74 2.83
C PHE A 184 -8.39 17.91 3.70
N PHE A 185 -9.27 16.92 3.67
CA PHE A 185 -10.36 16.79 4.62
C PHE A 185 -9.99 15.78 5.73
N ARG A 186 -10.60 15.94 6.91
CA ARG A 186 -10.37 15.05 8.04
C ARG A 186 -10.74 13.61 7.66
N HIS A 187 -9.90 12.68 8.07
CA HIS A 187 -10.01 11.28 7.76
C HIS A 187 -11.45 10.75 7.94
N ASN A 188 -11.95 10.12 6.86
CA ASN A 188 -13.28 9.52 6.80
C ASN A 188 -14.44 10.44 7.26
N SER A 189 -14.31 11.77 7.05
CA SER A 189 -15.31 12.76 7.49
C SER A 189 -16.08 13.39 6.32
N PRO A 190 -17.30 12.92 6.00
CA PRO A 190 -18.15 13.54 4.99
C PRO A 190 -18.47 15.02 5.28
N ASP A 191 -18.69 15.37 6.56
CA ASP A 191 -18.95 16.75 6.97
C ASP A 191 -17.76 17.69 6.66
N ASP A 192 -16.52 17.22 6.85
CA ASP A 192 -15.36 18.05 6.55
C ASP A 192 -15.09 18.12 5.05
N LEU A 193 -15.34 17.03 4.32
CA LEU A 193 -15.33 17.03 2.86
C LEU A 193 -16.32 18.06 2.31
N GLU A 194 -17.54 18.09 2.83
CA GLU A 194 -18.56 19.06 2.41
C GLU A 194 -18.10 20.49 2.65
N LYS A 195 -17.54 20.80 3.84
CA LYS A 195 -16.98 22.12 4.16
C LYS A 195 -15.85 22.54 3.21
N LYS A 196 -15.04 21.59 2.73
CA LYS A 196 -13.98 21.89 1.75
C LYS A 196 -14.57 22.16 0.36
N LEU A 197 -15.54 21.35 -0.08
CA LEU A 197 -16.21 21.51 -1.36
C LEU A 197 -17.01 22.82 -1.45
N GLN A 198 -17.68 23.23 -0.38
CA GLN A 198 -18.38 24.53 -0.31
C GLN A 198 -17.46 25.71 -0.67
N LYS A 199 -16.20 25.68 -0.18
CA LYS A 199 -15.22 26.76 -0.41
C LYS A 199 -14.72 26.86 -1.86
N VAL A 200 -14.89 25.79 -2.63
CA VAL A 200 -14.43 25.72 -4.04
C VAL A 200 -15.59 25.50 -5.02
N ARG A 201 -16.80 25.88 -4.62
CA ARG A 201 -18.01 25.73 -5.45
C ARG A 201 -17.83 26.38 -6.81
N GLY A 202 -18.21 25.68 -7.87
CA GLY A 202 -18.07 26.14 -9.26
C GLY A 202 -16.68 25.96 -9.85
N LYS A 203 -15.73 25.37 -9.12
CA LYS A 203 -14.42 24.95 -9.63
C LYS A 203 -14.45 23.51 -10.12
N LYS A 204 -13.42 23.13 -10.90
CA LYS A 204 -13.17 21.73 -11.24
C LYS A 204 -12.51 21.05 -10.05
N VAL A 205 -13.14 20.00 -9.55
CA VAL A 205 -12.70 19.31 -8.33
C VAL A 205 -12.58 17.83 -8.57
N LEU A 206 -11.46 17.26 -8.15
CA LEU A 206 -11.24 15.84 -7.97
C LEU A 206 -11.24 15.53 -6.46
N VAL A 207 -12.14 14.67 -6.01
CA VAL A 207 -12.10 14.07 -4.67
C VAL A 207 -11.36 12.76 -4.78
N ALA A 208 -10.28 12.59 -3.99
CA ALA A 208 -9.48 11.37 -3.94
C ALA A 208 -9.59 10.71 -2.56
N ILE A 209 -10.02 9.45 -2.56
CA ILE A 209 -10.25 8.63 -1.36
C ILE A 209 -9.70 7.22 -1.55
N GLU A 210 -9.42 6.52 -0.45
CA GLU A 210 -9.02 5.10 -0.49
C GLU A 210 -10.16 4.22 0.01
N GLY A 211 -10.34 3.06 -0.61
CA GLY A 211 -11.34 2.09 -0.17
C GLY A 211 -11.02 1.51 1.19
N VAL A 212 -9.74 1.16 1.41
CA VAL A 212 -9.17 0.72 2.69
C VAL A 212 -7.87 1.48 2.91
N TYR A 213 -7.74 2.13 4.06
CA TYR A 213 -6.54 2.89 4.41
C TYR A 213 -5.44 1.99 4.94
N SER A 214 -4.26 2.11 4.35
CA SER A 214 -3.16 1.16 4.48
C SER A 214 -2.55 1.04 5.88
N MET A 215 -2.69 2.09 6.72
CA MET A 215 -2.05 2.15 8.04
C MET A 215 -3.01 1.86 9.19
N ASP A 216 -4.27 2.18 9.04
CA ASP A 216 -5.30 1.98 10.06
C ASP A 216 -6.20 0.76 9.76
N GLY A 217 -6.24 0.29 8.49
CA GLY A 217 -7.04 -0.86 8.07
C GLY A 217 -8.55 -0.61 8.12
N ASP A 218 -8.96 0.62 8.22
CA ASP A 218 -10.36 1.02 8.21
C ASP A 218 -10.88 1.25 6.79
N VAL A 219 -12.16 1.07 6.61
CA VAL A 219 -12.88 1.23 5.33
C VAL A 219 -13.46 2.64 5.27
N CYS A 220 -13.40 3.27 4.11
CA CYS A 220 -14.02 4.59 3.94
C CYS A 220 -15.55 4.49 3.97
N PRO A 221 -16.26 5.50 4.51
CA PRO A 221 -17.71 5.63 4.41
C PRO A 221 -18.08 6.11 3.00
N LEU A 222 -17.87 5.21 2.00
CA LEU A 222 -17.98 5.54 0.58
C LEU A 222 -19.35 6.12 0.20
N PRO A 223 -20.50 5.58 0.70
CA PRO A 223 -21.81 6.12 0.35
C PRO A 223 -21.97 7.60 0.68
N GLU A 224 -21.56 8.00 1.88
CA GLU A 224 -21.67 9.37 2.36
C GLU A 224 -20.68 10.30 1.62
N LEU A 225 -19.45 9.84 1.39
CA LEU A 225 -18.44 10.62 0.66
C LEU A 225 -18.85 10.82 -0.81
N VAL A 226 -19.37 9.79 -1.47
CA VAL A 226 -19.90 9.87 -2.84
C VAL A 226 -21.09 10.83 -2.92
N ALA A 227 -22.05 10.73 -2.01
CA ALA A 227 -23.20 11.61 -1.97
C ALA A 227 -22.80 13.09 -1.86
N VAL A 228 -21.84 13.37 -0.97
CA VAL A 228 -21.28 14.72 -0.80
C VAL A 228 -20.55 15.17 -2.06
N ALA A 229 -19.66 14.37 -2.64
CA ALA A 229 -18.90 14.73 -3.84
C ALA A 229 -19.83 15.05 -5.02
N LYS A 230 -20.84 14.20 -5.27
CA LYS A 230 -21.83 14.40 -6.33
C LYS A 230 -22.67 15.65 -6.16
N LYS A 231 -23.08 15.98 -4.93
CA LYS A 231 -23.83 17.20 -4.59
C LYS A 231 -23.12 18.47 -5.08
N TYR A 232 -21.78 18.45 -5.13
CA TYR A 232 -20.96 19.58 -5.58
C TYR A 232 -20.41 19.40 -7.01
N GLY A 233 -20.78 18.34 -7.72
CA GLY A 233 -20.32 18.05 -9.06
C GLY A 233 -18.84 17.68 -9.17
N ALA A 234 -18.23 17.23 -8.08
CA ALA A 234 -16.86 16.77 -8.07
C ALA A 234 -16.74 15.39 -8.73
N ARG A 235 -15.59 15.11 -9.38
CA ARG A 235 -15.22 13.78 -9.85
C ARG A 235 -14.55 13.00 -8.74
N ILE A 236 -14.72 11.67 -8.77
CA ILE A 236 -14.28 10.78 -7.70
C ILE A 236 -13.22 9.81 -8.21
N LEU A 237 -12.06 9.84 -7.56
CA LEU A 237 -11.03 8.82 -7.64
C LEU A 237 -11.11 7.96 -6.37
N LEU A 238 -11.30 6.66 -6.55
CA LEU A 238 -11.24 5.68 -5.48
C LEU A 238 -10.00 4.79 -5.67
N ASP A 239 -9.06 4.90 -4.73
CA ASP A 239 -7.90 4.00 -4.68
C ASP A 239 -8.30 2.72 -3.94
N GLU A 240 -8.37 1.63 -4.67
CA GLU A 240 -8.73 0.30 -4.19
C GLU A 240 -7.50 -0.61 -4.04
N ALA A 241 -6.31 -0.05 -3.83
CA ALA A 241 -5.08 -0.83 -3.72
C ALA A 241 -5.14 -1.90 -2.61
N HIS A 242 -5.87 -1.65 -1.53
CA HIS A 242 -6.07 -2.60 -0.44
C HIS A 242 -7.44 -3.29 -0.45
N SER A 243 -8.36 -2.89 -1.31
CA SER A 243 -9.72 -3.44 -1.36
C SER A 243 -10.01 -4.27 -2.62
N ALA A 244 -9.37 -3.97 -3.76
CA ALA A 244 -9.53 -4.76 -4.97
C ALA A 244 -9.07 -6.21 -4.74
N PHE A 245 -9.86 -7.16 -5.25
CA PHE A 245 -9.70 -8.61 -5.07
C PHE A 245 -9.96 -9.13 -3.64
N VAL A 246 -10.33 -8.24 -2.70
CA VAL A 246 -10.62 -8.56 -1.29
C VAL A 246 -12.07 -8.27 -0.93
N TYR A 247 -12.57 -7.08 -1.26
CA TYR A 247 -13.93 -6.62 -0.95
C TYR A 247 -14.89 -6.85 -2.11
N GLY A 248 -16.19 -6.94 -1.78
CA GLY A 248 -17.26 -7.19 -2.71
C GLY A 248 -17.50 -8.68 -2.99
N GLU A 249 -18.68 -9.02 -3.48
CA GLU A 249 -19.08 -10.40 -3.77
C GLU A 249 -18.13 -11.08 -4.78
N HIS A 250 -17.71 -10.31 -5.79
CA HIS A 250 -16.82 -10.80 -6.84
C HIS A 250 -15.35 -10.35 -6.65
N GLY A 251 -15.07 -9.57 -5.59
CA GLY A 251 -13.74 -9.03 -5.31
C GLY A 251 -13.41 -7.75 -6.09
N ARG A 252 -14.41 -7.04 -6.62
CA ARG A 252 -14.15 -5.81 -7.39
C ARG A 252 -13.82 -4.59 -6.52
N GLY A 253 -13.88 -4.72 -5.18
CA GLY A 253 -13.45 -3.71 -4.23
C GLY A 253 -14.57 -3.10 -3.39
N VAL A 254 -14.27 -2.02 -2.68
CA VAL A 254 -15.21 -1.33 -1.78
C VAL A 254 -16.37 -0.69 -2.56
N ALA A 255 -16.14 -0.22 -3.80
CA ALA A 255 -17.24 0.27 -4.63
C ALA A 255 -18.29 -0.81 -4.91
N GLU A 256 -17.87 -2.04 -5.21
CA GLU A 256 -18.79 -3.17 -5.34
C GLU A 256 -19.49 -3.49 -4.02
N HIS A 257 -18.74 -3.48 -2.92
CA HIS A 257 -19.27 -3.79 -1.59
C HIS A 257 -20.47 -2.91 -1.22
N TYR A 258 -20.45 -1.64 -1.64
CA TYR A 258 -21.53 -0.69 -1.42
C TYR A 258 -22.49 -0.54 -2.61
N GLY A 259 -22.29 -1.23 -3.73
CA GLY A 259 -23.11 -1.10 -4.94
C GLY A 259 -22.94 0.27 -5.63
N LEU A 260 -21.79 0.90 -5.51
CA LEU A 260 -21.49 2.25 -6.00
C LEU A 260 -20.44 2.26 -7.13
N GLU A 261 -20.28 1.14 -7.85
CA GLU A 261 -19.29 1.03 -8.91
C GLU A 261 -19.46 2.10 -10.00
N ASP A 262 -20.71 2.43 -10.35
CA ASP A 262 -21.02 3.41 -11.40
C ASP A 262 -20.99 4.85 -10.88
N ASP A 263 -20.93 5.05 -9.58
CA ASP A 263 -20.86 6.35 -8.94
C ASP A 263 -19.44 6.87 -8.78
N VAL A 264 -18.45 6.01 -9.00
CA VAL A 264 -17.03 6.32 -8.99
C VAL A 264 -16.51 6.46 -10.42
N ASP A 265 -15.87 7.61 -10.72
CA ASP A 265 -15.39 7.92 -12.07
C ASP A 265 -14.10 7.16 -12.42
N MET A 266 -13.22 6.99 -11.45
CA MET A 266 -11.89 6.40 -11.63
C MET A 266 -11.58 5.42 -10.49
N HIS A 267 -11.43 4.14 -10.83
CA HIS A 267 -10.99 3.10 -9.91
C HIS A 267 -9.50 2.83 -10.12
N VAL A 268 -8.70 3.11 -9.13
CA VAL A 268 -7.28 2.78 -9.13
C VAL A 268 -7.06 1.49 -8.35
N GLY A 269 -6.12 0.67 -8.80
CA GLY A 269 -5.70 -0.53 -8.09
C GLY A 269 -4.24 -0.86 -8.34
N THR A 270 -3.74 -1.84 -7.59
CA THR A 270 -2.38 -2.35 -7.73
C THR A 270 -2.36 -3.86 -7.87
N PHE A 271 -1.35 -4.37 -8.57
CA PHE A 271 -1.11 -5.81 -8.66
C PHE A 271 -0.18 -6.33 -7.56
N SER A 272 0.49 -5.42 -6.85
CA SER A 272 1.53 -5.76 -5.86
C SER A 272 1.01 -6.28 -4.52
N LYS A 273 -0.31 -6.43 -4.39
CA LYS A 273 -0.94 -6.90 -3.15
C LYS A 273 -1.70 -8.19 -3.39
N ALA A 274 -3.01 -8.18 -3.51
CA ALA A 274 -3.83 -9.39 -3.64
C ALA A 274 -3.46 -10.26 -4.84
N LEU A 275 -3.02 -9.69 -5.97
CA LEU A 275 -2.56 -10.45 -7.14
C LEU A 275 -1.10 -10.90 -7.09
N GLY A 276 -0.33 -10.47 -6.07
CA GLY A 276 1.03 -10.96 -5.81
C GLY A 276 2.09 -10.60 -6.86
N GLY A 277 1.80 -9.62 -7.75
CA GLY A 277 2.71 -9.20 -8.82
C GLY A 277 3.29 -7.80 -8.61
N GLN A 278 3.53 -7.08 -9.71
CA GLN A 278 3.96 -5.67 -9.72
C GLN A 278 3.12 -4.92 -10.75
N GLY A 279 2.95 -3.62 -10.54
CA GLY A 279 2.18 -2.74 -11.43
C GLY A 279 0.93 -2.18 -10.76
N GLY A 280 0.17 -1.44 -11.54
CA GLY A 280 -1.12 -0.90 -11.13
C GLY A 280 -2.00 -0.61 -12.34
N TYR A 281 -3.21 -0.19 -12.09
CA TYR A 281 -4.16 0.12 -13.15
C TYR A 281 -5.11 1.24 -12.75
N VAL A 282 -5.66 1.92 -13.76
CA VAL A 282 -6.85 2.74 -13.64
C VAL A 282 -7.95 2.19 -14.53
N ALA A 283 -9.14 1.99 -13.96
CA ALA A 283 -10.35 1.57 -14.67
C ALA A 283 -11.34 2.73 -14.70
N GLY A 284 -11.97 2.96 -15.87
CA GLY A 284 -12.91 4.05 -16.06
C GLY A 284 -13.48 4.10 -17.48
N SER A 285 -13.86 5.31 -17.93
CA SER A 285 -14.41 5.50 -19.27
C SER A 285 -13.36 5.35 -20.37
N LYS A 286 -13.81 5.02 -21.58
CA LYS A 286 -12.96 4.95 -22.77
C LYS A 286 -12.30 6.31 -23.09
N ASN A 287 -13.00 7.40 -22.81
CA ASN A 287 -12.46 8.75 -23.02
C ASN A 287 -11.29 9.02 -22.06
N LEU A 288 -11.39 8.64 -20.80
CA LEU A 288 -10.29 8.72 -19.83
C LEU A 288 -9.07 7.91 -20.32
N TYR A 289 -9.30 6.65 -20.73
CA TYR A 289 -8.24 5.79 -21.25
C TYR A 289 -7.53 6.43 -22.46
N ASN A 290 -8.30 6.93 -23.44
CA ASN A 290 -7.72 7.56 -24.64
C ASN A 290 -6.89 8.81 -24.29
N TYR A 291 -7.37 9.63 -23.35
CA TYR A 291 -6.66 10.80 -22.90
C TYR A 291 -5.36 10.45 -22.18
N LEU A 292 -5.40 9.52 -21.25
CA LEU A 292 -4.22 9.12 -20.47
C LEU A 292 -3.12 8.48 -21.31
N LYS A 293 -3.42 7.93 -22.49
CA LYS A 293 -2.39 7.42 -23.43
C LYS A 293 -1.33 8.46 -23.75
N GLY A 294 -1.72 9.73 -23.89
CA GLY A 294 -0.79 10.81 -24.19
C GLY A 294 -0.37 11.67 -23.01
N PHE A 295 -1.16 11.66 -21.92
CA PHE A 295 -1.01 12.63 -20.84
C PHE A 295 -0.61 12.06 -19.49
N ALA A 296 -0.67 10.74 -19.29
CA ALA A 296 -0.17 10.08 -18.07
C ALA A 296 1.37 9.97 -18.13
N ARG A 297 2.07 11.04 -17.70
CA ARG A 297 3.53 11.17 -17.84
C ARG A 297 4.30 10.00 -17.22
N SER A 298 3.89 9.51 -16.06
CA SER A 298 4.53 8.37 -15.38
C SER A 298 4.44 7.05 -16.17
N ARG A 299 3.52 6.95 -17.13
CA ARG A 299 3.40 5.83 -18.07
C ARG A 299 4.10 6.12 -19.39
N VAL A 300 3.91 7.33 -19.92
CA VAL A 300 4.48 7.75 -21.23
C VAL A 300 6.01 7.75 -21.21
N PHE A 301 6.62 8.19 -20.10
CA PHE A 301 8.07 8.30 -19.95
C PHE A 301 8.70 7.17 -19.10
N SER A 302 7.99 6.03 -18.98
CA SER A 302 8.50 4.78 -18.41
C SER A 302 8.47 3.65 -19.43
N CYS A 303 9.30 2.63 -19.25
CA CYS A 303 9.10 1.35 -19.95
C CYS A 303 7.75 0.74 -19.55
N ALA A 304 7.15 0.00 -20.47
CA ALA A 304 5.98 -0.81 -20.16
C ALA A 304 6.29 -1.83 -19.06
N LEU A 305 5.26 -2.27 -18.36
CA LEU A 305 5.38 -3.36 -17.40
C LEU A 305 6.02 -4.59 -18.06
N SER A 306 6.91 -5.29 -17.37
CA SER A 306 7.54 -6.50 -17.92
C SER A 306 6.48 -7.50 -18.40
N PRO A 307 6.60 -8.08 -19.61
CA PRO A 307 5.66 -9.08 -20.11
C PRO A 307 5.60 -10.32 -19.20
N VAL A 308 6.70 -10.68 -18.56
CA VAL A 308 6.79 -11.76 -17.57
C VAL A 308 5.88 -11.50 -16.38
N VAL A 309 5.98 -10.31 -15.81
CA VAL A 309 5.09 -9.88 -14.70
C VAL A 309 3.65 -9.76 -15.18
N THR A 310 3.44 -9.20 -16.37
CA THR A 310 2.10 -9.02 -16.95
C THR A 310 1.37 -10.34 -17.11
N ALA A 311 2.04 -11.39 -17.61
CA ALA A 311 1.47 -12.72 -17.76
C ALA A 311 1.18 -13.37 -16.39
N GLY A 312 2.08 -13.22 -15.42
CA GLY A 312 1.85 -13.69 -14.06
C GLY A 312 0.62 -13.02 -13.43
N VAL A 313 0.50 -11.69 -13.57
CA VAL A 313 -0.66 -10.93 -13.07
C VAL A 313 -1.96 -11.33 -13.76
N LEU A 314 -1.93 -11.56 -15.09
CA LEU A 314 -3.10 -12.04 -15.82
C LEU A 314 -3.54 -13.41 -15.30
N LYS A 315 -2.60 -14.34 -15.07
CA LYS A 315 -2.90 -15.65 -14.46
C LYS A 315 -3.44 -15.50 -13.02
N SER A 316 -2.88 -14.60 -12.21
CA SER A 316 -3.40 -14.32 -10.87
C SER A 316 -4.84 -13.79 -10.91
N LEU A 317 -5.17 -12.93 -11.88
CA LEU A 317 -6.52 -12.43 -12.08
C LEU A 317 -7.49 -13.57 -12.46
N GLU A 318 -7.09 -14.47 -13.35
CA GLU A 318 -7.88 -15.64 -13.72
C GLU A 318 -8.17 -16.53 -12.50
N ILE A 319 -7.15 -16.82 -11.69
CA ILE A 319 -7.27 -17.64 -10.47
C ILE A 319 -8.18 -16.93 -9.46
N ALA A 320 -7.98 -15.64 -9.21
CA ALA A 320 -8.77 -14.89 -8.24
C ALA A 320 -10.29 -14.86 -8.60
N GLN A 321 -10.61 -14.91 -9.89
CA GLN A 321 -12.00 -15.02 -10.38
C GLN A 321 -12.54 -16.45 -10.29
N ALA A 322 -11.73 -17.44 -10.64
CA ALA A 322 -12.13 -18.85 -10.65
C ALA A 322 -12.21 -19.46 -9.24
N GLU A 323 -11.46 -18.94 -8.29
CA GLU A 323 -11.32 -19.46 -6.93
C GLU A 323 -11.83 -18.46 -5.86
N PRO A 324 -13.13 -18.17 -5.78
CA PRO A 324 -13.70 -17.24 -4.78
C PRO A 324 -13.45 -17.72 -3.33
N GLN A 325 -13.19 -19.02 -3.12
CA GLN A 325 -12.79 -19.57 -1.83
C GLN A 325 -11.51 -18.96 -1.26
N LEU A 326 -10.63 -18.38 -2.08
CA LEU A 326 -9.45 -17.67 -1.60
C LEU A 326 -9.86 -16.43 -0.78
N ARG A 327 -10.86 -15.66 -1.25
CA ARG A 327 -11.39 -14.53 -0.48
C ARG A 327 -12.12 -15.00 0.77
N ALA A 328 -12.91 -16.06 0.66
CA ALA A 328 -13.59 -16.63 1.82
C ALA A 328 -12.59 -17.08 2.90
N GLN A 329 -11.48 -17.74 2.49
CA GLN A 329 -10.42 -18.13 3.40
C GLN A 329 -9.70 -16.93 4.01
N LEU A 330 -9.41 -15.90 3.22
CA LEU A 330 -8.85 -14.64 3.74
C LEU A 330 -9.72 -14.08 4.87
N TRP A 331 -11.02 -13.93 4.63
CA TRP A 331 -11.94 -13.38 5.64
C TRP A 331 -12.11 -14.27 6.86
N LYS A 332 -12.08 -15.61 6.69
CA LYS A 332 -12.02 -16.55 7.81
C LYS A 332 -10.77 -16.32 8.66
N ASN A 333 -9.61 -16.17 8.02
CA ASN A 333 -8.35 -15.90 8.70
C ASN A 333 -8.36 -14.54 9.42
N VAL A 334 -8.93 -13.50 8.77
CA VAL A 334 -9.10 -12.17 9.39
C VAL A 334 -9.97 -12.25 10.64
N ALA A 335 -11.13 -12.89 10.55
CA ALA A 335 -12.03 -13.05 11.69
C ALA A 335 -11.37 -13.82 12.84
N HIS A 336 -10.64 -14.90 12.53
CA HIS A 336 -9.93 -15.71 13.51
C HIS A 336 -8.87 -14.89 14.27
N ILE A 337 -7.91 -14.30 13.55
CA ILE A 337 -6.82 -13.54 14.20
C ILE A 337 -7.34 -12.34 14.97
N ARG A 338 -8.34 -11.65 14.42
CA ARG A 338 -8.97 -10.50 15.07
C ARG A 338 -9.58 -10.87 16.40
N GLY A 339 -10.39 -11.95 16.45
CA GLY A 339 -10.97 -12.44 17.69
C GLY A 339 -9.90 -12.79 18.74
N ARG A 340 -8.82 -13.46 18.31
CA ARG A 340 -7.70 -13.80 19.20
C ARG A 340 -6.96 -12.58 19.75
N LEU A 341 -6.78 -11.53 18.93
CA LEU A 341 -6.14 -10.28 19.37
C LEU A 341 -7.04 -9.48 20.33
N GLU A 342 -8.33 -9.42 20.06
CA GLU A 342 -9.34 -8.75 20.89
C GLU A 342 -9.48 -9.47 22.25
N GLU A 343 -9.57 -10.81 22.27
CA GLU A 343 -9.58 -11.62 23.48
C GLU A 343 -8.34 -11.41 24.35
N ALA A 344 -7.18 -11.20 23.72
CA ALA A 344 -5.93 -10.91 24.43
C ALA A 344 -5.82 -9.45 24.91
N GLY A 345 -6.76 -8.57 24.57
CA GLY A 345 -6.76 -7.15 24.94
C GLY A 345 -5.80 -6.29 24.11
N VAL A 346 -5.40 -6.74 22.91
CA VAL A 346 -4.51 -5.98 22.02
C VAL A 346 -5.26 -4.81 21.37
N ASP A 347 -4.71 -3.60 21.43
CA ASP A 347 -5.27 -2.43 20.76
C ASP A 347 -5.02 -2.54 19.24
N ILE A 348 -6.07 -2.90 18.50
CA ILE A 348 -6.07 -3.04 17.04
C ILE A 348 -6.68 -1.84 16.31
N GLY A 349 -6.86 -0.71 17.00
CA GLY A 349 -7.47 0.49 16.44
C GLY A 349 -8.92 0.25 16.01
N GLN A 350 -9.28 0.83 14.86
CA GLN A 350 -10.63 0.70 14.27
C GLN A 350 -10.63 -0.14 12.98
N SER A 351 -9.63 -0.99 12.80
CA SER A 351 -9.54 -1.83 11.60
C SER A 351 -10.75 -2.73 11.45
N THR A 352 -11.24 -2.83 10.22
CA THR A 352 -12.30 -3.78 9.82
C THR A 352 -11.88 -4.60 8.60
N SER A 353 -10.58 -4.57 8.26
CA SER A 353 -10.05 -5.21 7.05
C SER A 353 -8.98 -6.27 7.35
N GLN A 354 -8.36 -6.79 6.30
CA GLN A 354 -7.22 -7.71 6.37
C GLN A 354 -5.91 -7.02 6.80
N VAL A 355 -5.93 -5.72 7.00
CA VAL A 355 -4.83 -4.92 7.55
C VAL A 355 -5.17 -4.58 8.99
N ILE A 356 -4.43 -5.09 9.95
CA ILE A 356 -4.71 -4.93 11.39
C ILE A 356 -3.52 -4.21 12.05
N PRO A 357 -3.68 -2.96 12.50
CA PRO A 357 -2.64 -2.27 13.26
C PRO A 357 -2.56 -2.84 14.68
N ILE A 358 -1.36 -2.98 15.20
CA ILE A 358 -1.10 -3.26 16.62
C ILE A 358 -0.53 -1.97 17.23
N MET A 359 -1.35 -1.24 17.95
CA MET A 359 -1.03 0.10 18.41
C MET A 359 -0.01 0.09 19.55
N VAL A 360 1.14 0.74 19.32
CA VAL A 360 2.21 0.91 20.34
C VAL A 360 2.27 2.36 20.84
N LYS A 361 2.01 3.32 19.94
CA LYS A 361 1.92 4.77 20.25
C LYS A 361 3.21 5.39 20.78
N ASN A 362 4.34 4.71 20.61
CA ASN A 362 5.67 5.16 21.04
C ASN A 362 6.72 4.67 20.05
N ASP A 363 7.39 5.58 19.36
CA ASP A 363 8.31 5.25 18.25
C ASP A 363 9.53 4.47 18.73
N ARG A 364 10.08 4.79 19.92
CA ARG A 364 11.18 4.05 20.51
C ARG A 364 10.77 2.61 20.85
N ARG A 365 9.60 2.47 21.50
CA ARG A 365 9.10 1.16 21.94
C ARG A 365 8.78 0.23 20.76
N VAL A 366 8.30 0.79 19.63
CA VAL A 366 7.99 -0.05 18.46
C VAL A 366 9.24 -0.70 17.88
N PHE A 367 10.41 -0.03 17.91
CA PHE A 367 11.68 -0.64 17.47
C PHE A 367 12.18 -1.70 18.46
N GLU A 368 12.14 -1.40 19.77
CA GLU A 368 12.53 -2.37 20.81
C GLU A 368 11.69 -3.65 20.72
N LEU A 369 10.37 -3.49 20.58
CA LEU A 369 9.44 -4.61 20.41
C LEU A 369 9.67 -5.35 19.09
N GLY A 370 9.89 -4.63 17.98
CA GLY A 370 10.14 -5.25 16.68
C GLY A 370 11.39 -6.15 16.69
N HIS A 371 12.45 -5.70 17.36
CA HIS A 371 13.65 -6.52 17.58
C HIS A 371 13.34 -7.79 18.40
N LYS A 372 12.53 -7.67 19.45
CA LYS A 372 12.14 -8.81 20.28
C LYS A 372 11.22 -9.80 19.55
N LEU A 373 10.27 -9.28 18.78
CA LEU A 373 9.41 -10.10 17.93
C LEU A 373 10.21 -10.88 16.89
N LEU A 374 11.19 -10.22 16.25
CA LEU A 374 12.08 -10.87 15.30
C LEU A 374 12.87 -12.01 15.95
N ARG A 375 13.42 -11.79 17.15
CA ARG A 375 14.12 -12.85 17.93
C ARG A 375 13.18 -13.97 18.36
N ALA A 376 11.92 -13.67 18.62
CA ALA A 376 10.91 -14.66 19.00
C ALA A 376 10.35 -15.45 17.81
N GLY A 377 10.80 -15.16 16.57
CA GLY A 377 10.37 -15.88 15.37
C GLY A 377 9.23 -15.25 14.58
N LEU A 378 8.81 -14.02 14.91
CA LEU A 378 7.72 -13.30 14.25
C LEU A 378 8.23 -12.07 13.47
N TYR A 379 7.95 -12.05 12.17
CA TYR A 379 8.26 -10.89 11.32
C TYR A 379 7.07 -9.94 11.23
N LEU A 380 7.21 -8.80 11.93
CA LEU A 380 6.29 -7.66 11.86
C LEU A 380 7.06 -6.38 11.63
N GLN A 381 6.59 -5.56 10.68
CA GLN A 381 7.22 -4.31 10.34
C GLN A 381 6.73 -3.17 11.26
N PRO A 382 7.65 -2.44 11.91
CA PRO A 382 7.31 -1.22 12.61
C PRO A 382 6.89 -0.13 11.62
N ILE A 383 5.85 0.59 11.97
CA ILE A 383 5.35 1.74 11.22
C ILE A 383 5.48 2.97 12.11
N ILE A 384 6.25 3.93 11.64
CA ILE A 384 6.59 5.16 12.35
C ILE A 384 6.39 6.38 11.44
N TYR A 385 6.64 7.57 11.96
CA TYR A 385 6.71 8.79 11.15
C TYR A 385 7.78 8.64 10.01
N PRO A 386 7.52 9.10 8.77
CA PRO A 386 6.36 9.88 8.33
C PRO A 386 5.15 9.07 7.85
N ALA A 387 5.20 7.74 7.87
CA ALA A 387 4.09 6.90 7.39
C ALA A 387 2.82 7.04 8.26
N VAL A 388 3.01 7.38 9.54
CA VAL A 388 1.95 7.73 10.50
C VAL A 388 2.37 8.96 11.29
N ALA A 389 1.41 9.67 11.91
CA ALA A 389 1.73 10.80 12.78
C ALA A 389 2.60 10.37 13.97
N LYS A 390 3.43 11.27 14.50
CA LYS A 390 4.19 11.03 15.74
C LYS A 390 3.24 10.58 16.86
N HIS A 391 3.69 9.67 17.70
CA HIS A 391 2.90 9.02 18.77
C HIS A 391 1.72 8.16 18.28
N ARG A 392 1.71 7.80 16.99
CA ARG A 392 0.78 6.82 16.42
C ARG A 392 1.49 5.61 15.82
N SER A 393 2.73 5.36 16.24
CA SER A 393 3.52 4.20 15.82
C SER A 393 2.85 2.89 16.19
N ARG A 394 3.02 1.90 15.35
CA ARG A 394 2.34 0.60 15.39
C ARG A 394 3.13 -0.45 14.66
N PHE A 395 2.77 -1.72 14.85
CA PHE A 395 3.02 -2.74 13.84
C PHE A 395 1.82 -2.85 12.91
N ARG A 396 2.06 -3.36 11.72
CA ARG A 396 0.98 -3.64 10.78
C ARG A 396 0.96 -5.13 10.45
N VAL A 397 -0.05 -5.81 10.96
CA VAL A 397 -0.38 -7.18 10.58
C VAL A 397 -1.15 -7.16 9.26
N SER A 398 -0.73 -7.98 8.33
CA SER A 398 -1.39 -8.20 7.02
C SER A 398 -1.72 -9.68 6.88
N ILE A 399 -2.99 -9.98 6.70
CA ILE A 399 -3.48 -11.35 6.64
C ILE A 399 -3.54 -11.83 5.20
N SER A 400 -3.16 -13.09 4.99
CA SER A 400 -3.23 -13.80 3.71
C SER A 400 -4.15 -15.01 3.78
N ALA A 401 -4.76 -15.35 2.66
CA ALA A 401 -5.49 -16.59 2.49
C ALA A 401 -4.59 -17.83 2.65
N SER A 402 -3.28 -17.68 2.42
CA SER A 402 -2.30 -18.77 2.56
C SER A 402 -1.87 -19.06 3.99
N HIS A 403 -2.22 -18.20 4.97
CA HIS A 403 -1.95 -18.50 6.37
C HIS A 403 -2.79 -19.68 6.85
N THR A 404 -2.17 -20.60 7.58
CA THR A 404 -2.88 -21.64 8.32
C THR A 404 -3.36 -21.11 9.68
N THR A 405 -4.38 -21.74 10.25
CA THR A 405 -4.87 -21.40 11.60
C THR A 405 -3.74 -21.49 12.63
N ASP A 406 -2.93 -22.56 12.57
CA ASP A 406 -1.80 -22.76 13.48
C ASP A 406 -0.77 -21.65 13.39
N GLN A 407 -0.45 -21.16 12.17
CA GLN A 407 0.44 -20.02 11.97
C GLN A 407 -0.12 -18.74 12.59
N LEU A 408 -1.43 -18.51 12.45
CA LEU A 408 -2.07 -17.33 13.04
C LEU A 408 -2.08 -17.42 14.58
N ASP A 409 -2.38 -18.57 15.14
CA ASP A 409 -2.35 -18.81 16.60
C ASP A 409 -0.93 -18.66 17.16
N GLU A 410 0.08 -19.23 16.50
CA GLU A 410 1.49 -19.07 16.85
C GLU A 410 1.90 -17.58 16.83
N GLY A 411 1.53 -16.86 15.75
CA GLY A 411 1.85 -15.44 15.61
C GLY A 411 1.22 -14.59 16.73
N VAL A 412 -0.04 -14.84 17.07
CA VAL A 412 -0.70 -14.16 18.20
C VAL A 412 -0.04 -14.53 19.53
N ALA A 413 0.28 -15.80 19.74
CA ALA A 413 0.93 -16.24 20.99
C ALA A 413 2.29 -15.55 21.19
N ILE A 414 3.13 -15.48 20.14
CA ILE A 414 4.41 -14.77 20.18
C ILE A 414 4.20 -13.27 20.46
N LEU A 415 3.28 -12.63 19.73
CA LEU A 415 2.99 -11.20 19.88
C LEU A 415 2.52 -10.87 21.31
N VAL A 416 1.51 -11.58 21.79
CA VAL A 416 0.93 -11.36 23.13
C VAL A 416 1.97 -11.59 24.23
N LYS A 417 2.78 -12.64 24.13
CA LYS A 417 3.88 -12.91 25.06
C LYS A 417 4.84 -11.73 25.15
N VAL A 418 5.32 -11.25 24.00
CA VAL A 418 6.27 -10.11 23.95
C VAL A 418 5.63 -8.84 24.50
N LEU A 419 4.36 -8.55 24.15
CA LEU A 419 3.67 -7.36 24.65
C LEU A 419 3.44 -7.39 26.16
N ARG A 420 3.19 -8.56 26.75
CA ARG A 420 3.07 -8.75 28.22
C ARG A 420 4.41 -8.61 28.92
N GLU A 421 5.46 -9.26 28.44
CA GLU A 421 6.81 -9.15 28.99
C GLU A 421 7.30 -7.70 29.01
N GLU A 422 6.82 -6.89 28.10
CA GLU A 422 7.18 -5.48 27.97
C GLU A 422 6.18 -4.51 28.64
N GLY A 423 5.20 -5.02 29.34
CA GLY A 423 4.22 -4.22 30.11
C GLY A 423 3.29 -3.35 29.24
N ILE A 424 3.06 -3.74 27.99
CA ILE A 424 2.07 -3.10 27.11
C ILE A 424 0.70 -3.71 27.29
N LEU A 425 0.66 -5.01 27.54
CA LEU A 425 -0.55 -5.74 27.94
C LEU A 425 -0.47 -6.13 29.41
N VAL A 426 -1.59 -6.09 30.08
CA VAL A 426 -1.74 -6.51 31.48
C VAL A 426 -1.98 -8.01 31.56
#